data_c381000e0dcb4eecb982bbb315c8519a
#
_entry.id   c381000e0dcb4eecb982bbb315c8519a
#
_cell.length_a   1.000
_cell.length_b   1.000
_cell.length_c   1.000
_cell.angle_alpha   90.00
_cell.angle_beta   90.00
_cell.angle_gamma   90.00
#
_symmetry.space_group_name_H-M   'P 1'
#
loop_
_entity.id
_entity.type
_entity.pdbx_description
1 polymer ?
#
loop_
_entity_poly.entity_id
_entity_poly.type
_entity_poly.pdbx_seq_one_letter_code
_entity_poly.pdbx_strand_id
1 'polypeptide(L)'
;MAIFLALAAALTLAVLAVLLRPLWRGARGVAVGIAVIVLASGALLYRIVGTPQALDPANLAMPKTLGDAIAQLEAELERHPDQAEGWRLLGQALQREGQSAKARDAYAKASTLAPDDADIASEAAQARAFADDKRLFDAQAVALLQRALRLKPDHQRARWFLGIAQRQAGDNAAAAATWEPLLAQVDTATATSLRKEIDSARSAAGMPPLPAPAPASAAADALQVKVALDPQFAARVRLRGDATVFVIARAPDGPPMPVAVEKHSVSELPLTVVLDDGDSLMPTSKLSQLREVELVARLSETGQGNRQEGDIESKPVRIALPAKAPVELVIGSP
;
A
#
# COMPACT_ATOMS: atom_id res chain seq x y z
N MET A 1 -10.18 -30.24 -22.53
CA MET A 1 -9.31 -31.42 -22.29
C MET A 1 -9.13 -32.30 -23.53
N ALA A 2 -10.18 -32.90 -24.10
CA ALA A 2 -10.07 -33.77 -25.26
C ALA A 2 -9.35 -33.15 -26.49
N ILE A 3 -9.63 -31.87 -26.80
CA ILE A 3 -9.03 -31.19 -27.94
C ILE A 3 -7.52 -30.97 -27.75
N PHE A 4 -7.07 -30.58 -26.56
CA PHE A 4 -5.65 -30.41 -26.24
C PHE A 4 -4.88 -31.73 -26.33
N LEU A 5 -5.40 -32.78 -25.71
CA LEU A 5 -4.79 -34.13 -25.79
C LEU A 5 -4.78 -34.67 -27.20
N ALA A 6 -5.83 -34.44 -27.97
CA ALA A 6 -5.90 -34.85 -29.39
C ALA A 6 -4.87 -34.08 -30.23
N LEU A 7 -4.71 -32.78 -30.05
CA LEU A 7 -3.71 -31.97 -30.76
C LEU A 7 -2.28 -32.35 -30.37
N ALA A 8 -2.02 -32.55 -29.07
CA ALA A 8 -0.71 -33.00 -28.59
C ALA A 8 -0.34 -34.41 -29.14
N ALA A 9 -1.30 -35.35 -29.10
CA ALA A 9 -1.12 -36.68 -29.67
C ALA A 9 -0.90 -36.63 -31.19
N ALA A 10 -1.70 -35.82 -31.92
CA ALA A 10 -1.57 -35.67 -33.36
C ALA A 10 -0.19 -35.10 -33.75
N LEU A 11 0.26 -34.03 -33.01
CA LEU A 11 1.56 -33.43 -33.26
C LEU A 11 2.71 -34.44 -33.00
N THR A 12 2.63 -35.16 -31.87
CA THR A 12 3.64 -36.19 -31.52
C THR A 12 3.68 -37.30 -32.56
N LEU A 13 2.52 -37.79 -33.01
CA LEU A 13 2.44 -38.79 -34.08
C LEU A 13 2.99 -38.30 -35.41
N ALA A 14 2.71 -37.03 -35.78
CA ALA A 14 3.24 -36.44 -36.99
C ALA A 14 4.77 -36.32 -36.97
N VAL A 15 5.34 -35.87 -35.85
CA VAL A 15 6.80 -35.80 -35.64
C VAL A 15 7.42 -37.20 -35.70
N LEU A 16 6.84 -38.19 -35.00
CA LEU A 16 7.32 -39.54 -35.01
C LEU A 16 7.22 -40.16 -36.42
N ALA A 17 6.17 -39.93 -37.18
CA ALA A 17 6.03 -40.41 -38.53
C ALA A 17 7.13 -39.86 -39.48
N VAL A 18 7.51 -38.60 -39.33
CA VAL A 18 8.62 -38.00 -40.08
C VAL A 18 9.96 -38.57 -39.66
N LEU A 19 10.24 -38.64 -38.37
CA LEU A 19 11.52 -39.07 -37.80
C LEU A 19 11.78 -40.58 -38.07
N LEU A 20 10.75 -41.42 -37.98
CA LEU A 20 10.85 -42.84 -38.19
C LEU A 20 10.72 -43.31 -39.63
N ARG A 21 10.46 -42.37 -40.57
CA ARG A 21 10.31 -42.64 -42.00
C ARG A 21 11.43 -43.50 -42.62
N PRO A 22 12.74 -43.32 -42.29
CA PRO A 22 13.79 -44.15 -42.85
C PRO A 22 13.74 -45.59 -42.36
N LEU A 23 13.25 -45.84 -41.14
CA LEU A 23 13.14 -47.19 -40.54
C LEU A 23 11.93 -47.95 -41.04
N TRP A 24 10.92 -47.30 -41.67
CA TRP A 24 9.73 -47.99 -42.16
C TRP A 24 9.98 -48.94 -43.33
N ARG A 25 11.11 -48.78 -44.08
CA ARG A 25 11.46 -49.64 -45.21
C ARG A 25 12.29 -50.89 -44.83
N GLY A 26 13.01 -50.88 -43.70
CA GLY A 26 13.91 -51.94 -43.31
C GLY A 26 13.61 -52.63 -41.98
N ALA A 27 12.98 -51.90 -41.04
CA ALA A 27 12.82 -52.36 -39.64
C ALA A 27 11.50 -51.85 -39.00
N ARG A 28 10.35 -52.17 -39.60
CA ARG A 28 9.03 -51.68 -39.15
C ARG A 28 8.75 -51.98 -37.66
N GLY A 29 9.15 -53.18 -37.17
CA GLY A 29 8.98 -53.55 -35.76
C GLY A 29 9.74 -52.60 -34.81
N VAL A 30 10.96 -52.21 -35.17
CA VAL A 30 11.77 -51.26 -34.39
C VAL A 30 11.16 -49.87 -34.41
N ALA A 31 10.66 -49.40 -35.52
CA ALA A 31 9.99 -48.08 -35.62
C ALA A 31 8.75 -48.01 -34.74
N VAL A 32 7.92 -49.07 -34.75
CA VAL A 32 6.73 -49.15 -33.87
C VAL A 32 7.14 -49.22 -32.40
N GLY A 33 8.15 -49.99 -32.05
CA GLY A 33 8.67 -50.12 -30.68
C GLY A 33 9.14 -48.77 -30.15
N ILE A 34 9.91 -47.98 -30.93
CA ILE A 34 10.37 -46.66 -30.55
C ILE A 34 9.17 -45.70 -30.36
N ALA A 35 8.20 -45.73 -31.28
CA ALA A 35 7.02 -44.87 -31.16
C ALA A 35 6.22 -45.15 -29.87
N VAL A 36 6.02 -46.40 -29.53
CA VAL A 36 5.33 -46.81 -28.30
C VAL A 36 6.11 -46.39 -27.05
N ILE A 37 7.42 -46.56 -27.02
CA ILE A 37 8.27 -46.17 -25.90
C ILE A 37 8.19 -44.63 -25.71
N VAL A 38 8.29 -43.84 -26.76
CA VAL A 38 8.25 -42.37 -26.68
C VAL A 38 6.89 -41.91 -26.18
N LEU A 39 5.81 -42.47 -26.70
CA LEU A 39 4.43 -42.09 -26.23
C LEU A 39 4.20 -42.51 -24.79
N ALA A 40 4.63 -43.73 -24.39
CA ALA A 40 4.49 -44.21 -23.02
C ALA A 40 5.33 -43.38 -22.04
N SER A 41 6.58 -43.06 -22.41
CA SER A 41 7.47 -42.24 -21.60
C SER A 41 6.92 -40.81 -21.45
N GLY A 42 6.41 -40.21 -22.53
CA GLY A 42 5.79 -38.90 -22.52
C GLY A 42 4.55 -38.86 -21.62
N ALA A 43 3.68 -39.85 -21.71
CA ALA A 43 2.50 -39.98 -20.85
C ALA A 43 2.86 -40.21 -19.38
N LEU A 44 3.86 -41.04 -19.10
CA LEU A 44 4.35 -41.27 -17.75
C LEU A 44 4.98 -40.01 -17.15
N LEU A 45 5.83 -39.34 -17.92
CA LEU A 45 6.46 -38.08 -17.51
C LEU A 45 5.42 -37.00 -17.22
N TYR A 46 4.41 -36.86 -18.09
CA TYR A 46 3.32 -35.96 -17.88
C TYR A 46 2.48 -36.28 -16.63
N ARG A 47 2.33 -37.55 -16.31
CA ARG A 47 1.63 -37.99 -15.08
C ARG A 47 2.43 -37.70 -13.80
N ILE A 48 3.77 -37.72 -13.85
CA ILE A 48 4.66 -37.55 -12.70
C ILE A 48 4.97 -36.05 -12.48
N VAL A 49 5.28 -35.32 -13.55
CA VAL A 49 5.75 -33.92 -13.48
C VAL A 49 4.67 -32.94 -13.87
N GLY A 50 3.70 -33.35 -14.67
CA GLY A 50 2.60 -32.50 -15.13
C GLY A 50 1.54 -32.31 -14.06
N THR A 51 0.69 -31.30 -14.28
CA THR A 51 -0.49 -31.04 -13.46
C THR A 51 -1.77 -31.39 -14.23
N PRO A 52 -2.11 -32.69 -14.43
CA PRO A 52 -3.27 -33.10 -15.19
C PRO A 52 -4.58 -32.52 -14.65
N GLN A 53 -4.64 -32.26 -13.35
CA GLN A 53 -5.79 -31.64 -12.68
C GLN A 53 -6.02 -30.18 -13.11
N ALA A 54 -4.98 -29.45 -13.57
CA ALA A 54 -5.11 -28.10 -14.07
C ALA A 54 -5.93 -28.02 -15.38
N LEU A 55 -6.12 -29.13 -16.08
CA LEU A 55 -6.93 -29.24 -17.30
C LEU A 55 -8.36 -29.70 -17.03
N ASP A 56 -8.73 -29.97 -15.80
CA ASP A 56 -10.10 -30.29 -15.44
C ASP A 56 -10.99 -29.05 -15.55
N PRO A 57 -12.07 -29.08 -16.36
CA PRO A 57 -13.00 -27.94 -16.46
C PRO A 57 -13.55 -27.46 -15.13
N ALA A 58 -13.68 -28.35 -14.14
CA ALA A 58 -14.13 -27.99 -12.79
C ALA A 58 -13.10 -27.11 -12.07
N ASN A 59 -11.79 -27.30 -12.32
CA ASN A 59 -10.71 -26.49 -11.77
C ASN A 59 -10.43 -25.23 -12.59
N LEU A 60 -10.94 -25.15 -13.83
CA LEU A 60 -10.85 -23.96 -14.70
C LEU A 60 -12.05 -23.03 -14.55
N ALA A 61 -13.10 -23.45 -13.87
CA ALA A 61 -14.24 -22.61 -13.59
C ALA A 61 -13.82 -21.49 -12.63
N MET A 62 -13.66 -20.26 -13.14
CA MET A 62 -13.42 -19.10 -12.28
C MET A 62 -14.59 -18.93 -11.31
N PRO A 63 -14.32 -18.75 -10.01
CA PRO A 63 -15.37 -18.52 -9.03
C PRO A 63 -16.15 -17.27 -9.41
N LYS A 64 -17.47 -17.34 -9.38
CA LYS A 64 -18.36 -16.23 -9.75
C LYS A 64 -18.66 -15.31 -8.58
N THR A 65 -18.57 -15.85 -7.38
CA THR A 65 -18.82 -15.15 -6.12
C THR A 65 -17.65 -15.35 -5.14
N LEU A 66 -17.60 -14.51 -4.12
CA LEU A 66 -16.61 -14.68 -3.04
C LEU A 66 -16.85 -16.02 -2.31
N GLY A 67 -18.10 -16.42 -2.09
CA GLY A 67 -18.44 -17.71 -1.49
C GLY A 67 -17.93 -18.90 -2.31
N ASP A 68 -18.06 -18.85 -3.66
CA ASP A 68 -17.50 -19.89 -4.54
C ASP A 68 -15.98 -19.96 -4.43
N ALA A 69 -15.31 -18.80 -4.34
CA ALA A 69 -13.87 -18.73 -4.18
C ALA A 69 -13.41 -19.33 -2.84
N ILE A 70 -14.13 -19.04 -1.76
CA ILE A 70 -13.88 -19.63 -0.44
C ILE A 70 -14.03 -21.15 -0.50
N ALA A 71 -15.14 -21.66 -1.04
CA ALA A 71 -15.37 -23.11 -1.13
C ALA A 71 -14.30 -23.82 -1.97
N GLN A 72 -13.88 -23.21 -3.08
CA GLN A 72 -12.80 -23.75 -3.92
C GLN A 72 -11.46 -23.77 -3.19
N LEU A 73 -11.15 -22.71 -2.44
CA LEU A 73 -9.92 -22.62 -1.68
C LEU A 73 -9.90 -23.58 -0.47
N GLU A 74 -11.03 -23.75 0.22
CA GLU A 74 -11.20 -24.74 1.28
C GLU A 74 -10.94 -26.17 0.74
N ALA A 75 -11.56 -26.53 -0.40
CA ALA A 75 -11.34 -27.83 -1.03
C ALA A 75 -9.89 -28.05 -1.51
N GLU A 76 -9.20 -27.00 -1.93
CA GLU A 76 -7.77 -27.08 -2.29
C GLU A 76 -6.88 -27.30 -1.07
N LEU A 77 -7.17 -26.59 0.03
CA LEU A 77 -6.42 -26.70 1.27
C LEU A 77 -6.70 -28.00 2.05
N GLU A 78 -7.82 -28.67 1.80
CA GLU A 78 -8.03 -30.05 2.27
C GLU A 78 -7.08 -31.05 1.58
N ARG A 79 -6.79 -30.84 0.29
CA ARG A 79 -5.86 -31.69 -0.49
C ARG A 79 -4.40 -31.34 -0.25
N HIS A 80 -4.12 -30.06 -0.02
CA HIS A 80 -2.77 -29.50 0.15
C HIS A 80 -2.71 -28.61 1.39
N PRO A 81 -2.72 -29.18 2.61
CA PRO A 81 -2.84 -28.44 3.86
C PRO A 81 -1.57 -27.70 4.30
N ASP A 82 -0.46 -27.90 3.63
CA ASP A 82 0.86 -27.33 3.93
C ASP A 82 1.13 -25.98 3.27
N GLN A 83 0.14 -25.41 2.59
CA GLN A 83 0.26 -24.13 1.89
C GLN A 83 -0.07 -22.95 2.82
N ALA A 84 0.94 -22.35 3.44
CA ALA A 84 0.76 -21.19 4.34
C ALA A 84 0.03 -20.03 3.67
N GLU A 85 0.42 -19.67 2.43
CA GLU A 85 -0.21 -18.59 1.67
C GLU A 85 -1.66 -18.91 1.28
N GLY A 86 -1.96 -20.16 1.00
CA GLY A 86 -3.34 -20.61 0.77
C GLY A 86 -4.24 -20.37 1.99
N TRP A 87 -3.77 -20.72 3.19
CA TRP A 87 -4.48 -20.45 4.44
C TRP A 87 -4.61 -18.96 4.72
N ARG A 88 -3.58 -18.15 4.39
CA ARG A 88 -3.62 -16.70 4.48
C ARG A 88 -4.71 -16.10 3.58
N LEU A 89 -4.76 -16.51 2.30
CA LEU A 89 -5.78 -16.09 1.34
C LEU A 89 -7.19 -16.48 1.79
N LEU A 90 -7.36 -17.71 2.31
CA LEU A 90 -8.63 -18.14 2.89
C LEU A 90 -9.05 -17.24 4.05
N GLY A 91 -8.12 -16.90 4.96
CA GLY A 91 -8.34 -15.99 6.06
C GLY A 91 -8.81 -14.60 5.58
N GLN A 92 -8.17 -14.05 4.55
CA GLN A 92 -8.55 -12.77 3.95
C GLN A 92 -9.96 -12.82 3.32
N ALA A 93 -10.27 -13.89 2.58
CA ALA A 93 -11.57 -14.07 1.96
C ALA A 93 -12.70 -14.19 3.01
N LEU A 94 -12.49 -15.01 4.04
CA LEU A 94 -13.43 -15.20 5.15
C LEU A 94 -13.63 -13.90 5.94
N GLN A 95 -12.58 -13.09 6.12
CA GLN A 95 -12.70 -11.80 6.79
C GLN A 95 -13.55 -10.82 6.00
N ARG A 96 -13.41 -10.79 4.66
CA ARG A 96 -14.27 -9.98 3.78
C ARG A 96 -15.71 -10.42 3.78
N GLU A 97 -15.96 -11.74 3.94
CA GLU A 97 -17.30 -12.32 4.08
C GLU A 97 -17.90 -12.12 5.49
N GLY A 98 -17.14 -11.52 6.42
CA GLY A 98 -17.57 -11.32 7.81
C GLY A 98 -17.50 -12.57 8.70
N GLN A 99 -16.91 -13.67 8.22
CA GLN A 99 -16.77 -14.93 8.96
C GLN A 99 -15.52 -14.89 9.86
N SER A 100 -15.50 -13.97 10.85
CA SER A 100 -14.31 -13.65 11.64
C SER A 100 -13.75 -14.86 12.41
N ALA A 101 -14.58 -15.76 12.93
CA ALA A 101 -14.10 -16.94 13.65
C ALA A 101 -13.36 -17.91 12.71
N LYS A 102 -13.88 -18.17 11.53
CA LYS A 102 -13.20 -19.01 10.53
C LYS A 102 -11.93 -18.33 10.00
N ALA A 103 -11.96 -17.01 9.79
CA ALA A 103 -10.79 -16.24 9.39
C ALA A 103 -9.65 -16.37 10.41
N ARG A 104 -9.95 -16.24 11.71
CA ARG A 104 -9.00 -16.49 12.79
C ARG A 104 -8.34 -17.86 12.67
N ASP A 105 -9.14 -18.91 12.44
CA ASP A 105 -8.64 -20.29 12.38
C ASP A 105 -7.75 -20.52 11.15
N ALA A 106 -8.12 -19.92 10.01
CA ALA A 106 -7.32 -19.96 8.79
C ALA A 106 -5.96 -19.24 8.97
N TYR A 107 -5.97 -18.02 9.53
CA TYR A 107 -4.73 -17.29 9.82
C TYR A 107 -3.87 -17.97 10.88
N ALA A 108 -4.47 -18.66 11.85
CA ALA A 108 -3.71 -19.45 12.83
C ALA A 108 -2.94 -20.58 12.16
N LYS A 109 -3.57 -21.32 11.21
CA LYS A 109 -2.90 -22.34 10.40
C LYS A 109 -1.77 -21.73 9.56
N ALA A 110 -2.03 -20.62 8.86
CA ALA A 110 -1.00 -19.90 8.10
C ALA A 110 0.21 -19.53 8.97
N SER A 111 -0.04 -18.97 10.15
CA SER A 111 1.01 -18.57 11.09
C SER A 111 1.79 -19.73 11.71
N THR A 112 1.20 -20.92 11.74
CA THR A 112 1.89 -22.15 12.17
C THR A 112 2.79 -22.70 11.08
N LEU A 113 2.34 -22.63 9.82
CA LEU A 113 3.08 -23.12 8.65
C LEU A 113 4.23 -22.18 8.25
N ALA A 114 4.07 -20.87 8.47
CA ALA A 114 5.08 -19.85 8.18
C ALA A 114 5.44 -19.05 9.47
N PRO A 115 6.18 -19.66 10.42
CA PRO A 115 6.49 -19.01 11.70
C PRO A 115 7.40 -17.79 11.57
N ASP A 116 8.16 -17.68 10.48
CA ASP A 116 9.12 -16.58 10.24
C ASP A 116 8.54 -15.47 9.36
N ASP A 117 7.23 -15.51 9.07
CA ASP A 117 6.56 -14.46 8.31
C ASP A 117 5.91 -13.45 9.27
N ALA A 118 6.44 -12.20 9.23
CA ALA A 118 5.97 -11.10 10.08
C ALA A 118 4.58 -10.61 9.68
N ASP A 119 4.25 -10.62 8.39
CA ASP A 119 2.96 -10.17 7.87
C ASP A 119 1.86 -11.15 8.30
N ILE A 120 2.08 -12.47 8.12
CA ILE A 120 1.15 -13.51 8.55
C ILE A 120 0.96 -13.47 10.08
N ALA A 121 2.04 -13.28 10.86
CA ALA A 121 1.93 -13.16 12.31
C ALA A 121 1.06 -11.96 12.73
N SER A 122 1.25 -10.81 12.09
CA SER A 122 0.45 -9.60 12.33
C SER A 122 -1.02 -9.79 11.93
N GLU A 123 -1.28 -10.42 10.80
CA GLU A 123 -2.64 -10.72 10.30
C GLU A 123 -3.36 -11.73 11.22
N ALA A 124 -2.66 -12.75 11.70
CA ALA A 124 -3.21 -13.72 12.65
C ALA A 124 -3.59 -13.05 13.98
N ALA A 125 -2.78 -12.13 14.48
CA ALA A 125 -3.11 -11.36 15.68
C ALA A 125 -4.35 -10.49 15.48
N GLN A 126 -4.44 -9.79 14.35
CA GLN A 126 -5.60 -8.97 13.99
C GLN A 126 -6.87 -9.82 13.85
N ALA A 127 -6.79 -10.97 13.19
CA ALA A 127 -7.92 -11.87 13.02
C ALA A 127 -8.45 -12.41 14.35
N ARG A 128 -7.56 -12.68 15.33
CA ARG A 128 -7.96 -13.05 16.70
C ARG A 128 -8.78 -11.95 17.36
N ALA A 129 -8.29 -10.71 17.30
CA ALA A 129 -9.03 -9.59 17.89
C ALA A 129 -10.38 -9.36 17.19
N PHE A 130 -10.45 -9.54 15.86
CA PHE A 130 -11.70 -9.37 15.11
C PHE A 130 -12.72 -10.50 15.35
N ALA A 131 -12.27 -11.65 15.79
CA ALA A 131 -13.14 -12.76 16.19
C ALA A 131 -13.65 -12.64 17.63
N ASP A 132 -13.08 -11.73 18.42
CA ASP A 132 -13.57 -11.40 19.77
C ASP A 132 -14.69 -10.35 19.68
N ASP A 133 -15.77 -10.54 20.46
CA ASP A 133 -16.95 -9.65 20.44
C ASP A 133 -16.59 -8.21 20.88
N LYS A 134 -15.62 -8.06 21.78
CA LYS A 134 -15.13 -6.78 22.27
C LYS A 134 -13.92 -6.27 21.48
N ARG A 135 -13.48 -7.02 20.48
CA ARG A 135 -12.29 -6.74 19.68
C ARG A 135 -11.01 -6.59 20.51
N LEU A 136 -10.86 -7.38 21.54
CA LEU A 136 -9.71 -7.36 22.44
C LEU A 136 -8.57 -8.23 21.88
N PHE A 137 -7.36 -7.72 22.05
CA PHE A 137 -6.15 -8.50 21.75
C PHE A 137 -5.81 -9.37 22.97
N ASP A 138 -6.01 -10.67 22.88
CA ASP A 138 -5.65 -11.62 23.91
C ASP A 138 -4.12 -11.81 23.98
N ALA A 139 -3.65 -12.54 25.00
CA ALA A 139 -2.22 -12.78 25.21
C ALA A 139 -1.54 -13.43 24.00
N GLN A 140 -2.26 -14.29 23.26
CA GLN A 140 -1.72 -14.93 22.06
C GLN A 140 -1.60 -13.94 20.91
N ALA A 141 -2.58 -13.05 20.71
CA ALA A 141 -2.48 -11.97 19.73
C ALA A 141 -1.30 -11.04 20.02
N VAL A 142 -1.10 -10.66 21.29
CA VAL A 142 0.06 -9.87 21.73
C VAL A 142 1.38 -10.59 21.41
N ALA A 143 1.48 -11.89 21.70
CA ALA A 143 2.68 -12.67 21.41
C ALA A 143 2.98 -12.74 19.90
N LEU A 144 1.93 -12.83 19.05
CA LEU A 144 2.07 -12.79 17.59
C LEU A 144 2.58 -11.43 17.10
N LEU A 145 2.05 -10.32 17.63
CA LEU A 145 2.51 -8.97 17.29
C LEU A 145 3.96 -8.73 17.72
N GLN A 146 4.34 -9.18 18.89
CA GLN A 146 5.72 -9.13 19.36
C GLN A 146 6.65 -9.98 18.49
N ARG A 147 6.20 -11.18 18.04
CA ARG A 147 6.95 -12.01 17.09
C ARG A 147 7.13 -11.27 15.76
N ALA A 148 6.08 -10.67 15.21
CA ALA A 148 6.16 -9.89 13.99
C ALA A 148 7.20 -8.76 14.09
N LEU A 149 7.24 -8.04 15.21
CA LEU A 149 8.21 -6.97 15.45
C LEU A 149 9.64 -7.47 15.72
N ARG A 150 9.82 -8.69 16.23
CA ARG A 150 11.16 -9.30 16.30
C ARG A 150 11.70 -9.70 14.92
N LEU A 151 10.81 -10.19 14.03
CA LEU A 151 11.17 -10.56 12.66
C LEU A 151 11.40 -9.31 11.78
N LYS A 152 10.54 -8.30 11.94
CA LYS A 152 10.59 -7.05 11.18
C LYS A 152 10.34 -5.86 12.11
N PRO A 153 11.40 -5.25 12.66
CA PRO A 153 11.29 -4.16 13.66
C PRO A 153 10.53 -2.92 13.15
N ASP A 154 10.50 -2.69 11.85
CA ASP A 154 9.81 -1.58 11.18
C ASP A 154 8.40 -1.93 10.70
N HIS A 155 7.85 -3.07 11.09
CA HIS A 155 6.53 -3.53 10.68
C HIS A 155 5.41 -2.64 11.25
N GLN A 156 4.94 -1.68 10.46
CA GLN A 156 4.00 -0.63 10.88
C GLN A 156 2.70 -1.20 11.47
N ARG A 157 2.07 -2.17 10.77
CA ARG A 157 0.81 -2.77 11.22
C ARG A 157 0.94 -3.47 12.57
N ALA A 158 2.00 -4.27 12.76
CA ALA A 158 2.21 -4.96 14.02
C ALA A 158 2.46 -3.99 15.17
N ARG A 159 3.21 -2.92 14.93
CA ARG A 159 3.48 -1.86 15.89
C ARG A 159 2.20 -1.12 16.27
N TRP A 160 1.37 -0.79 15.29
CA TRP A 160 0.08 -0.14 15.52
C TRP A 160 -0.84 -0.99 16.42
N PHE A 161 -1.03 -2.27 16.06
CA PHE A 161 -1.90 -3.16 16.82
C PHE A 161 -1.33 -3.51 18.20
N LEU A 162 -0.01 -3.60 18.38
CA LEU A 162 0.59 -3.80 19.68
C LEU A 162 0.29 -2.61 20.61
N GLY A 163 0.40 -1.39 20.13
CA GLY A 163 0.02 -0.21 20.92
C GLY A 163 -1.47 -0.20 21.28
N ILE A 164 -2.37 -0.63 20.36
CA ILE A 164 -3.80 -0.81 20.68
C ILE A 164 -3.97 -1.85 21.79
N ALA A 165 -3.30 -3.00 21.71
CA ALA A 165 -3.38 -4.05 22.71
C ALA A 165 -2.92 -3.57 24.10
N GLN A 166 -1.82 -2.83 24.15
CA GLN A 166 -1.30 -2.22 25.37
C GLN A 166 -2.27 -1.20 25.96
N ARG A 167 -2.88 -0.35 25.12
CA ARG A 167 -3.90 0.60 25.55
C ARG A 167 -5.14 -0.10 26.11
N GLN A 168 -5.60 -1.20 25.46
CA GLN A 168 -6.70 -2.02 25.95
C GLN A 168 -6.38 -2.66 27.33
N ALA A 169 -5.13 -3.01 27.57
CA ALA A 169 -4.65 -3.53 28.85
C ALA A 169 -4.45 -2.44 29.92
N GLY A 170 -4.65 -1.15 29.58
CA GLY A 170 -4.41 -0.02 30.48
C GLY A 170 -2.96 0.44 30.54
N ASP A 171 -2.04 -0.21 29.82
CA ASP A 171 -0.63 0.18 29.74
C ASP A 171 -0.43 1.30 28.72
N ASN A 172 -0.94 2.48 29.07
CA ASN A 172 -0.92 3.65 28.22
C ASN A 172 0.50 4.17 27.95
N ALA A 173 1.42 4.01 28.89
CA ALA A 173 2.82 4.41 28.72
C ALA A 173 3.51 3.54 27.64
N ALA A 174 3.34 2.21 27.72
CA ALA A 174 3.86 1.31 26.72
C ALA A 174 3.22 1.56 25.34
N ALA A 175 1.90 1.81 25.28
CA ALA A 175 1.21 2.12 24.04
C ALA A 175 1.80 3.36 23.34
N ALA A 176 2.02 4.45 24.08
CA ALA A 176 2.64 5.66 23.55
C ALA A 176 4.05 5.37 23.01
N ALA A 177 4.89 4.70 23.81
CA ALA A 177 6.26 4.35 23.39
C ALA A 177 6.29 3.42 22.17
N THR A 178 5.31 2.51 22.06
CA THR A 178 5.18 1.60 20.91
C THR A 178 4.80 2.36 19.64
N TRP A 179 3.95 3.39 19.72
CA TRP A 179 3.50 4.15 18.55
C TRP A 179 4.48 5.25 18.10
N GLU A 180 5.27 5.84 19.01
CA GLU A 180 6.19 6.94 18.69
C GLU A 180 7.05 6.71 17.44
N PRO A 181 7.68 5.53 17.22
CA PRO A 181 8.49 5.29 16.03
C PRO A 181 7.71 5.33 14.70
N LEU A 182 6.38 5.15 14.75
CA LEU A 182 5.55 5.22 13.53
C LEU A 182 5.49 6.63 12.95
N LEU A 183 5.69 7.68 13.78
CA LEU A 183 5.66 9.08 13.32
C LEU A 183 6.68 9.37 12.21
N ALA A 184 7.81 8.66 12.22
CA ALA A 184 8.83 8.79 11.17
C ALA A 184 8.55 7.95 9.91
N GLN A 185 7.51 7.12 9.92
CA GLN A 185 7.22 6.14 8.87
C GLN A 185 5.94 6.45 8.09
N VAL A 186 5.19 7.47 8.50
CA VAL A 186 3.91 7.85 7.92
C VAL A 186 3.97 9.26 7.34
N ASP A 187 3.04 9.57 6.45
CA ASP A 187 2.90 10.92 5.89
C ASP A 187 2.46 11.94 6.96
N THR A 188 2.62 13.23 6.66
CA THR A 188 2.34 14.34 7.59
C THR A 188 0.92 14.35 8.13
N ALA A 189 -0.08 14.04 7.29
CA ALA A 189 -1.49 14.03 7.72
C ALA A 189 -1.76 12.88 8.70
N THR A 190 -1.24 11.69 8.38
CA THR A 190 -1.30 10.51 9.25
C THR A 190 -0.51 10.73 10.55
N ALA A 191 0.69 11.35 10.48
CA ALA A 191 1.51 11.70 11.64
C ALA A 191 0.77 12.64 12.60
N THR A 192 0.02 13.62 12.07
CA THR A 192 -0.80 14.54 12.90
C THR A 192 -1.87 13.78 13.68
N SER A 193 -2.58 12.85 13.04
CA SER A 193 -3.60 12.02 13.69
C SER A 193 -2.99 11.05 14.71
N LEU A 194 -1.89 10.40 14.33
CA LEU A 194 -1.16 9.47 15.20
C LEU A 194 -0.60 10.19 16.45
N ARG A 195 -0.09 11.42 16.31
CA ARG A 195 0.38 12.23 17.42
C ARG A 195 -0.72 12.48 18.45
N LYS A 196 -1.95 12.77 18.01
CA LYS A 196 -3.10 12.93 18.92
C LYS A 196 -3.38 11.67 19.73
N GLU A 197 -3.29 10.50 19.11
CA GLU A 197 -3.46 9.21 19.79
C GLU A 197 -2.33 8.94 20.80
N ILE A 198 -1.09 9.26 20.44
CA ILE A 198 0.06 9.15 21.33
C ILE A 198 -0.10 10.10 22.53
N ASP A 199 -0.44 11.38 22.29
CA ASP A 199 -0.63 12.37 23.35
C ASP A 199 -1.79 12.00 24.28
N SER A 200 -2.87 11.43 23.75
CA SER A 200 -3.96 10.85 24.53
C SER A 200 -3.47 9.71 25.46
N ALA A 201 -2.66 8.80 24.94
CA ALA A 201 -2.09 7.71 25.72
C ALA A 201 -1.09 8.24 26.77
N ARG A 202 -0.22 9.19 26.41
CA ARG A 202 0.71 9.85 27.34
C ARG A 202 -0.03 10.55 28.48
N SER A 203 -1.08 11.30 28.14
CA SER A 203 -1.93 11.99 29.14
C SER A 203 -2.59 10.97 30.10
N ALA A 204 -3.12 9.86 29.59
CA ALA A 204 -3.69 8.80 30.38
C ALA A 204 -2.65 8.09 31.29
N ALA A 205 -1.37 8.13 30.91
CA ALA A 205 -0.24 7.64 31.69
C ALA A 205 0.36 8.71 32.67
N GLY A 206 -0.21 9.93 32.70
CA GLY A 206 0.35 11.03 33.49
C GLY A 206 1.66 11.61 32.94
N MET A 207 1.95 11.36 31.67
CA MET A 207 3.15 11.86 30.99
C MET A 207 2.85 13.18 30.27
N PRO A 208 3.84 14.08 30.12
CA PRO A 208 3.65 15.27 29.29
C PRO A 208 3.41 14.90 27.82
N PRO A 209 2.69 15.72 27.04
CA PRO A 209 2.52 15.51 25.62
C PRO A 209 3.88 15.46 24.90
N LEU A 210 3.91 14.88 23.71
CA LEU A 210 5.13 14.90 22.88
C LEU A 210 5.55 16.36 22.65
N PRO A 211 6.86 16.64 22.61
CA PRO A 211 7.33 17.94 22.16
C PRO A 211 6.68 18.29 20.82
N ALA A 212 6.26 19.56 20.65
CA ALA A 212 5.77 19.99 19.35
C ALA A 212 6.76 19.49 18.27
N PRO A 213 6.29 19.06 17.09
CA PRO A 213 7.22 18.79 16.00
C PRO A 213 8.13 20.00 15.92
N ALA A 214 9.45 19.76 15.94
CA ALA A 214 10.36 20.83 15.59
C ALA A 214 9.79 21.40 14.28
N PRO A 215 9.61 22.72 14.16
CA PRO A 215 9.26 23.30 12.87
C PRO A 215 10.23 22.65 11.91
N ALA A 216 9.70 22.01 10.84
CA ALA A 216 10.49 21.14 9.96
C ALA A 216 11.85 21.79 9.82
N SER A 217 12.85 21.19 10.47
CA SER A 217 14.19 21.79 10.54
C SER A 217 14.50 21.98 9.08
N ALA A 218 14.60 23.23 8.66
CA ALA A 218 14.76 23.58 7.29
C ALA A 218 15.86 22.64 6.77
N ALA A 219 15.48 21.59 6.06
CA ALA A 219 16.42 20.94 5.17
C ALA A 219 17.07 22.12 4.47
N ALA A 220 18.38 22.10 4.26
CA ALA A 220 19.08 23.24 3.71
C ALA A 220 18.41 23.84 2.46
N ASP A 221 17.44 23.10 1.93
CA ASP A 221 16.64 23.37 0.73
C ASP A 221 15.15 23.64 1.00
N ALA A 222 14.69 23.67 2.28
CA ALA A 222 13.29 23.96 2.61
C ALA A 222 13.00 25.44 2.43
N LEU A 223 11.88 25.73 1.76
CA LEU A 223 11.49 27.06 1.34
C LEU A 223 10.36 27.59 2.22
N GLN A 224 10.63 28.57 3.05
CA GLN A 224 9.58 29.26 3.83
C GLN A 224 8.82 30.25 2.97
N VAL A 225 7.50 30.09 2.92
CA VAL A 225 6.59 30.96 2.18
C VAL A 225 5.54 31.53 3.13
N LYS A 226 5.48 32.84 3.23
CA LYS A 226 4.41 33.57 3.94
C LYS A 226 3.33 33.91 2.95
N VAL A 227 2.10 33.54 3.24
CA VAL A 227 0.95 33.82 2.38
C VAL A 227 -0.03 34.72 3.13
N ALA A 228 -0.44 35.81 2.49
CA ALA A 228 -1.44 36.72 3.01
C ALA A 228 -2.42 37.14 1.90
N LEU A 229 -3.58 37.65 2.30
CA LEU A 229 -4.53 38.33 1.41
C LEU A 229 -4.20 39.79 1.33
N ASP A 230 -4.36 40.38 0.15
CA ASP A 230 -4.35 41.84 0.01
C ASP A 230 -5.51 42.45 0.81
N PRO A 231 -5.25 43.44 1.69
CA PRO A 231 -6.29 44.01 2.53
C PRO A 231 -7.44 44.64 1.75
N GLN A 232 -7.17 45.27 0.59
CA GLN A 232 -8.20 45.87 -0.24
C GLN A 232 -9.02 44.79 -0.95
N PHE A 233 -8.39 43.72 -1.34
CA PHE A 233 -9.06 42.53 -1.90
C PHE A 233 -9.96 41.87 -0.85
N ALA A 234 -9.44 41.60 0.34
CA ALA A 234 -10.18 41.02 1.46
C ALA A 234 -11.43 41.83 1.85
N ALA A 235 -11.37 43.15 1.75
CA ALA A 235 -12.48 44.04 2.05
C ALA A 235 -13.60 44.02 0.97
N ARG A 236 -13.29 43.61 -0.26
CA ARG A 236 -14.23 43.63 -1.40
C ARG A 236 -14.89 42.31 -1.69
N VAL A 237 -14.25 41.19 -1.31
CA VAL A 237 -14.68 39.85 -1.66
C VAL A 237 -15.14 39.11 -0.41
N ARG A 238 -16.38 38.59 -0.45
CA ARG A 238 -16.85 37.64 0.56
C ARG A 238 -16.30 36.27 0.22
N LEU A 239 -15.17 35.91 0.81
CA LEU A 239 -14.61 34.60 0.66
C LEU A 239 -15.49 33.55 1.36
N ARG A 240 -15.76 32.47 0.71
CA ARG A 240 -16.42 31.31 1.32
C ARG A 240 -15.45 30.66 2.31
N GLY A 241 -15.93 30.32 3.51
CA GLY A 241 -15.10 29.73 4.56
C GLY A 241 -14.50 28.38 4.19
N ASP A 242 -15.02 27.76 3.12
CA ASP A 242 -14.54 26.47 2.55
C ASP A 242 -13.55 26.64 1.39
N ALA A 243 -13.22 27.87 1.01
CA ALA A 243 -12.23 28.16 -0.03
C ALA A 243 -10.83 27.65 0.36
N THR A 244 -10.10 27.21 -0.63
CA THR A 244 -8.80 26.56 -0.47
C THR A 244 -7.67 27.42 -1.01
N VAL A 245 -6.58 27.52 -0.26
CA VAL A 245 -5.34 28.16 -0.67
C VAL A 245 -4.34 27.09 -1.07
N PHE A 246 -3.81 27.18 -2.28
CA PHE A 246 -2.72 26.36 -2.77
C PHE A 246 -1.44 27.19 -2.79
N VAL A 247 -0.37 26.66 -2.20
CA VAL A 247 0.99 27.20 -2.31
C VAL A 247 1.75 26.33 -3.26
N ILE A 248 2.15 26.88 -4.39
CA ILE A 248 2.62 26.13 -5.57
C ILE A 248 4.05 26.53 -5.87
N ALA A 249 4.94 25.56 -5.95
CA ALA A 249 6.30 25.71 -6.48
C ALA A 249 6.43 25.02 -7.82
N ARG A 250 6.96 25.72 -8.84
CA ARG A 250 7.17 25.16 -10.18
C ARG A 250 8.53 25.55 -10.75
N ALA A 251 9.05 24.77 -11.69
CA ALA A 251 10.25 25.13 -12.42
C ALA A 251 10.00 26.36 -13.30
N PRO A 252 10.83 27.42 -13.28
CA PRO A 252 10.55 28.68 -13.96
C PRO A 252 10.31 28.57 -15.46
N ASP A 253 11.03 27.69 -16.14
CA ASP A 253 10.94 27.51 -17.59
C ASP A 253 10.53 26.06 -17.97
N GLY A 254 9.91 25.36 -17.00
CA GLY A 254 9.45 23.97 -17.15
C GLY A 254 7.99 23.88 -17.59
N PRO A 255 7.49 22.64 -17.71
CA PRO A 255 6.06 22.42 -17.95
C PRO A 255 5.24 23.03 -16.80
N PRO A 256 3.97 23.40 -17.04
CA PRO A 256 3.11 24.07 -16.05
C PRO A 256 2.75 23.19 -14.84
N MET A 257 3.39 22.04 -14.71
CA MET A 257 3.19 21.08 -13.63
C MET A 257 3.94 21.54 -12.36
N PRO A 258 3.28 21.57 -11.21
CA PRO A 258 3.94 21.89 -9.95
C PRO A 258 4.99 20.84 -9.58
N VAL A 259 6.11 21.30 -9.01
CA VAL A 259 7.13 20.44 -8.40
C VAL A 259 6.76 20.13 -6.95
N ALA A 260 6.25 21.13 -6.21
CA ALA A 260 5.73 20.94 -4.86
C ALA A 260 4.44 21.76 -4.68
N VAL A 261 3.49 21.24 -3.89
CA VAL A 261 2.22 21.89 -3.60
C VAL A 261 1.76 21.60 -2.18
N GLU A 262 1.42 22.63 -1.43
CA GLU A 262 0.66 22.49 -0.19
C GLU A 262 -0.74 23.10 -0.30
N LYS A 263 -1.68 22.52 0.44
CA LYS A 263 -3.10 22.89 0.45
C LYS A 263 -3.52 23.28 1.86
N HIS A 264 -4.10 24.49 2.00
CA HIS A 264 -4.56 25.06 3.25
C HIS A 264 -5.98 25.62 3.15
N SER A 265 -6.64 25.84 4.29
CA SER A 265 -7.90 26.55 4.32
C SER A 265 -7.66 28.07 4.25
N VAL A 266 -8.56 28.79 3.59
CA VAL A 266 -8.54 30.26 3.58
C VAL A 266 -8.62 30.86 4.99
N SER A 267 -9.23 30.13 5.94
CA SER A 267 -9.35 30.55 7.34
C SER A 267 -8.03 30.57 8.12
N GLU A 268 -6.99 29.93 7.57
CA GLU A 268 -5.65 29.88 8.17
C GLU A 268 -4.80 31.11 7.81
N LEU A 269 -5.26 31.95 6.88
CA LEU A 269 -4.53 33.14 6.47
C LEU A 269 -4.56 34.25 7.55
N PRO A 270 -3.44 34.98 7.80
CA PRO A 270 -2.13 34.76 7.17
C PRO A 270 -1.39 33.57 7.71
N LEU A 271 -0.77 32.77 6.82
CA LEU A 271 -0.07 31.54 7.18
C LEU A 271 1.38 31.53 6.71
N THR A 272 2.20 30.71 7.34
CA THR A 272 3.57 30.41 6.92
C THR A 272 3.66 28.93 6.58
N VAL A 273 4.05 28.65 5.35
CA VAL A 273 4.21 27.29 4.79
C VAL A 273 5.69 26.98 4.63
N VAL A 274 6.07 25.75 4.80
CA VAL A 274 7.44 25.28 4.52
C VAL A 274 7.34 24.22 3.44
N LEU A 275 7.68 24.58 2.22
CA LEU A 275 7.74 23.62 1.09
C LEU A 275 9.07 22.89 1.11
N ASP A 276 9.01 21.57 1.03
CA ASP A 276 10.18 20.69 0.93
C ASP A 276 9.98 19.55 -0.08
N ASP A 277 10.91 18.61 -0.11
CA ASP A 277 10.86 17.44 -1.01
C ASP A 277 9.69 16.48 -0.70
N GLY A 278 9.10 16.58 0.49
CA GLY A 278 7.92 15.79 0.89
C GLY A 278 6.64 16.25 0.19
N ASP A 279 6.57 17.53 -0.24
CA ASP A 279 5.42 18.13 -0.92
C ASP A 279 5.44 17.90 -2.43
N SER A 280 6.44 17.15 -2.91
CA SER A 280 6.61 16.86 -4.33
C SER A 280 5.56 15.88 -4.83
N LEU A 281 4.85 16.27 -5.89
CA LEU A 281 3.83 15.43 -6.54
C LEU A 281 4.40 14.21 -7.26
N MET A 282 5.70 14.24 -7.62
CA MET A 282 6.37 13.17 -8.35
C MET A 282 7.72 12.80 -7.68
N PRO A 283 7.99 11.49 -7.50
CA PRO A 283 9.24 11.03 -6.89
C PRO A 283 10.50 11.46 -7.66
N THR A 284 10.35 11.73 -8.96
CA THR A 284 11.45 12.06 -9.89
C THR A 284 11.70 13.55 -10.05
N SER A 285 10.88 14.43 -9.45
CA SER A 285 11.01 15.88 -9.55
C SER A 285 10.89 16.50 -8.17
N LYS A 286 12.02 16.77 -7.54
CA LYS A 286 12.12 17.29 -6.17
C LYS A 286 12.53 18.74 -6.14
N LEU A 287 12.06 19.47 -5.12
CA LEU A 287 12.40 20.89 -4.92
C LEU A 287 13.91 21.07 -4.77
N SER A 288 14.59 20.18 -4.02
CA SER A 288 16.04 20.19 -3.81
C SER A 288 16.88 20.02 -5.08
N GLN A 289 16.28 19.54 -6.18
CA GLN A 289 16.97 19.36 -7.47
C GLN A 289 16.96 20.62 -8.35
N LEU A 290 16.18 21.64 -7.95
CA LEU A 290 16.06 22.89 -8.69
C LEU A 290 17.09 23.90 -8.20
N ARG A 291 17.62 24.71 -9.12
CA ARG A 291 18.47 25.86 -8.80
C ARG A 291 17.66 27.14 -8.61
N GLU A 292 16.48 27.17 -9.19
CA GLU A 292 15.56 28.28 -9.17
C GLU A 292 14.14 27.76 -9.19
N VAL A 293 13.23 28.43 -8.48
CA VAL A 293 11.83 28.06 -8.40
C VAL A 293 10.93 29.29 -8.55
N GLU A 294 9.79 29.12 -9.19
CA GLU A 294 8.73 30.10 -9.27
C GLU A 294 7.62 29.71 -8.30
N LEU A 295 7.27 30.63 -7.40
CA LEU A 295 6.25 30.47 -6.37
C LEU A 295 4.99 31.26 -6.71
N VAL A 296 3.84 30.61 -6.50
CA VAL A 296 2.53 31.23 -6.66
C VAL A 296 1.62 30.74 -5.52
N ALA A 297 0.90 31.65 -4.90
CA ALA A 297 -0.21 31.31 -4.01
C ALA A 297 -1.52 31.50 -4.79
N ARG A 298 -2.41 30.51 -4.76
CA ARG A 298 -3.68 30.54 -5.47
C ARG A 298 -4.84 30.25 -4.53
N LEU A 299 -5.84 31.11 -4.56
CA LEU A 299 -7.12 30.92 -3.89
C LEU A 299 -8.10 30.29 -4.87
N SER A 300 -8.66 29.14 -4.51
CA SER A 300 -9.67 28.43 -5.30
C SER A 300 -10.94 28.20 -4.49
N GLU A 301 -12.09 28.58 -5.02
CA GLU A 301 -13.38 28.32 -4.40
C GLU A 301 -13.85 26.87 -4.58
N THR A 302 -13.33 26.17 -5.59
CA THR A 302 -13.70 24.79 -5.91
C THR A 302 -12.85 23.76 -5.16
N GLY A 303 -11.70 24.18 -4.62
CA GLY A 303 -10.72 23.30 -3.97
C GLY A 303 -10.02 22.33 -4.92
N GLN A 304 -10.14 22.54 -6.24
CA GLN A 304 -9.46 21.69 -7.25
C GLN A 304 -8.01 22.15 -7.46
N GLY A 305 -7.11 21.17 -7.60
CA GLY A 305 -5.67 21.43 -7.81
C GLY A 305 -5.36 22.11 -9.15
N ASN A 306 -6.16 21.86 -10.19
CA ASN A 306 -6.01 22.50 -11.49
C ASN A 306 -6.63 23.91 -11.46
N ARG A 307 -5.95 24.87 -12.13
CA ARG A 307 -6.45 26.22 -12.27
C ARG A 307 -7.83 26.24 -12.92
N GLN A 308 -8.78 26.94 -12.29
CA GLN A 308 -10.14 27.13 -12.77
C GLN A 308 -10.39 28.61 -13.09
N GLU A 309 -11.43 28.85 -13.89
CA GLU A 309 -11.93 30.21 -14.10
C GLU A 309 -12.50 30.75 -12.77
N GLY A 310 -12.03 31.92 -12.35
CA GLY A 310 -12.37 32.51 -11.05
C GLY A 310 -11.32 32.31 -9.95
N ASP A 311 -10.32 31.43 -10.15
CA ASP A 311 -9.19 31.31 -9.23
C ASP A 311 -8.36 32.60 -9.22
N ILE A 312 -7.97 33.03 -8.01
CA ILE A 312 -7.21 34.27 -7.78
C ILE A 312 -5.79 33.90 -7.37
N GLU A 313 -4.81 34.42 -8.08
CA GLU A 313 -3.40 34.12 -7.85
C GLU A 313 -2.65 35.33 -7.29
N SER A 314 -1.58 35.08 -6.54
CA SER A 314 -0.56 36.06 -6.25
C SER A 314 0.26 36.39 -7.49
N LYS A 315 1.01 37.49 -7.51
CA LYS A 315 2.10 37.63 -8.49
C LYS A 315 3.11 36.50 -8.32
N PRO A 316 3.59 35.90 -9.42
CA PRO A 316 4.64 34.87 -9.34
C PRO A 316 5.96 35.48 -8.85
N VAL A 317 6.62 34.80 -7.93
CA VAL A 317 7.93 35.21 -7.39
C VAL A 317 8.96 34.16 -7.74
N ARG A 318 10.02 34.57 -8.47
CA ARG A 318 11.15 33.68 -8.78
C ARG A 318 12.26 33.86 -7.76
N ILE A 319 12.78 32.76 -7.24
CA ILE A 319 13.86 32.75 -6.27
C ILE A 319 14.88 31.65 -6.58
N ALA A 320 16.13 31.92 -6.25
CA ALA A 320 17.18 30.92 -6.28
C ALA A 320 17.13 30.02 -5.03
N LEU A 321 17.42 28.75 -5.18
CA LEU A 321 17.53 27.78 -4.11
C LEU A 321 19.01 27.48 -3.78
N PRO A 322 19.37 27.29 -2.50
CA PRO A 322 18.54 27.41 -1.31
C PRO A 322 18.15 28.87 -0.99
N ALA A 323 16.91 29.07 -0.55
CA ALA A 323 16.42 30.42 -0.22
C ALA A 323 17.02 30.91 1.10
N LYS A 324 17.50 32.17 1.11
CA LYS A 324 18.14 32.79 2.28
C LYS A 324 17.18 33.47 3.26
N ALA A 325 15.94 33.69 2.83
CA ALA A 325 14.91 34.37 3.62
C ALA A 325 13.52 33.85 3.22
N PRO A 326 12.51 33.99 4.10
CA PRO A 326 11.11 33.69 3.78
C PRO A 326 10.62 34.53 2.60
N VAL A 327 9.83 33.92 1.72
CA VAL A 327 9.22 34.59 0.56
C VAL A 327 7.79 34.99 0.91
N GLU A 328 7.41 36.21 0.61
CA GLU A 328 6.05 36.71 0.83
C GLU A 328 5.24 36.64 -0.47
N LEU A 329 4.07 36.03 -0.40
CA LEU A 329 3.08 35.98 -1.47
C LEU A 329 1.79 36.64 -1.00
N VAL A 330 1.29 37.61 -1.78
CA VAL A 330 0.06 38.33 -1.47
C VAL A 330 -0.98 38.01 -2.54
N ILE A 331 -2.05 37.29 -2.15
CA ILE A 331 -3.16 36.92 -3.04
C ILE A 331 -4.07 38.14 -3.26
N GLY A 332 -4.42 38.39 -4.53
CA GLY A 332 -5.32 39.48 -4.90
C GLY A 332 -4.66 40.85 -4.99
N SER A 333 -3.33 40.92 -4.94
CA SER A 333 -2.63 42.19 -5.21
C SER A 333 -2.73 42.57 -6.70
N PRO A 334 -3.01 43.84 -7.06
CA PRO A 334 -3.18 44.31 -8.43
C PRO A 334 -1.91 44.15 -9.31
#